data_b6841d106a24c3b178b0a77ac7db18a6
#
_entry.id   b6841d106a24c3b178b0a77ac7db18a6
#
_cell.length_a   1.000
_cell.length_b   1.000
_cell.length_c   1.000
_cell.angle_alpha   90.00
_cell.angle_beta   90.00
_cell.angle_gamma   90.00
#
_symmetry.space_group_name_H-M   'P 1'
#
loop_
_entity.id
_entity.type
_entity.pdbx_description
1 polymer ?
#
loop_
_entity_poly.entity_id
_entity_poly.type
_entity_poly.pdbx_seq_one_letter_code
_entity_poly.pdbx_strand_id
1 'polypeptide(L)'
;LPDAKCVAMKVYKPTTALAKEHYAALSDKPFFPDLINSFTSGPILGMVWEAENVVAKARDAMGATNPEQAADTTIRKKFGKHIGDNAIHGSDTEPGSAPREVAIHFPEAKFVTIVNPASKAKELIEAAKATV
;
A
#
# COMPACT_ATOMS: atom_id res chain seq x y z
N LEU A 1 -2.37 10.01 -9.27
CA LEU A 1 -3.69 9.33 -9.18
C LEU A 1 -4.81 10.38 -9.22
N PRO A 2 -5.16 10.93 -10.40
CA PRO A 2 -6.04 12.11 -10.51
C PRO A 2 -7.46 11.89 -9.94
N ASP A 3 -7.98 10.68 -9.97
CA ASP A 3 -9.33 10.36 -9.49
C ASP A 3 -9.34 9.63 -8.15
N ALA A 4 -8.19 9.56 -7.48
CA ALA A 4 -8.04 8.85 -6.24
C ALA A 4 -8.12 9.79 -5.02
N LYS A 5 -8.72 9.29 -3.94
CA LYS A 5 -8.83 9.99 -2.67
C LYS A 5 -7.93 9.31 -1.64
N CYS A 6 -7.05 10.06 -1.00
CA CYS A 6 -6.32 9.59 0.16
C CYS A 6 -7.26 9.60 1.38
N VAL A 7 -7.59 8.43 1.90
CA VAL A 7 -8.55 8.26 3.00
C VAL A 7 -7.91 8.02 4.35
N ALA A 8 -6.63 7.66 4.38
CA ALA A 8 -5.82 7.59 5.60
C ALA A 8 -4.34 7.84 5.28
N MET A 9 -3.65 8.46 6.23
CA MET A 9 -2.23 8.77 6.12
C MET A 9 -1.61 8.83 7.51
N LYS A 10 -0.45 8.21 7.69
CA LYS A 10 0.34 8.34 8.92
C LYS A 10 1.83 8.15 8.66
N VAL A 11 2.66 8.81 9.47
CA VAL A 11 4.10 8.54 9.55
C VAL A 11 4.36 7.67 10.78
N TYR A 12 5.06 6.56 10.60
CA TYR A 12 5.39 5.65 11.69
C TYR A 12 6.60 4.80 11.33
N LYS A 13 7.29 4.29 12.36
CA LYS A 13 8.36 3.31 12.19
C LYS A 13 7.76 1.91 12.34
N PRO A 14 7.78 1.06 11.29
CA PRO A 14 7.28 -0.30 11.40
C PRO A 14 8.07 -1.09 12.44
N THR A 15 7.36 -1.93 13.19
CA THR A 15 8.01 -2.91 14.07
C THR A 15 8.47 -4.11 13.26
N THR A 16 9.44 -4.87 13.80
CA THR A 16 9.87 -6.14 13.19
C THR A 16 8.69 -7.11 13.04
N ALA A 17 7.81 -7.18 14.04
CA ALA A 17 6.62 -8.04 14.00
C ALA A 17 5.68 -7.65 12.85
N LEU A 18 5.38 -6.36 12.68
CA LEU A 18 4.56 -5.84 11.60
C LEU A 18 5.18 -6.13 10.23
N ALA A 19 6.49 -5.90 10.09
CA ALA A 19 7.21 -6.17 8.86
C ALA A 19 7.16 -7.66 8.46
N LYS A 20 7.33 -8.56 9.41
CA LYS A 20 7.23 -10.01 9.19
C LYS A 20 5.81 -10.44 8.79
N GLU A 21 4.80 -9.82 9.38
CA GLU A 21 3.41 -10.06 9.00
C GLU A 21 3.12 -9.57 7.58
N HIS A 22 3.57 -8.37 7.24
CA HIS A 22 3.42 -7.79 5.91
C HIS A 22 4.05 -8.68 4.83
N TYR A 23 5.28 -9.12 5.04
CA TYR A 23 6.05 -9.94 4.10
C TYR A 23 5.96 -11.46 4.37
N ALA A 24 4.95 -11.93 5.08
CA ALA A 24 4.84 -13.33 5.48
C ALA A 24 4.95 -14.33 4.31
N ALA A 25 4.43 -13.99 3.14
CA ALA A 25 4.53 -14.81 1.94
C ALA A 25 5.96 -14.99 1.39
N LEU A 26 6.92 -14.18 1.86
CA LEU A 26 8.33 -14.21 1.45
C LEU A 26 9.24 -14.77 2.56
N SER A 27 8.67 -15.32 3.63
CA SER A 27 9.43 -15.74 4.82
C SER A 27 10.46 -16.85 4.56
N ASP A 28 10.28 -17.64 3.51
CA ASP A 28 11.18 -18.70 3.07
C ASP A 28 12.27 -18.24 2.09
N LYS A 29 12.24 -16.98 1.68
CA LYS A 29 13.19 -16.44 0.71
C LYS A 29 14.51 -16.02 1.39
N PRO A 30 15.66 -16.25 0.71
CA PRO A 30 16.97 -15.91 1.28
C PRO A 30 17.16 -14.41 1.57
N PHE A 31 16.47 -13.55 0.84
CA PHE A 31 16.53 -12.09 1.04
C PHE A 31 15.57 -11.57 2.12
N PHE A 32 14.79 -12.44 2.77
CA PHE A 32 13.79 -12.02 3.77
C PHE A 32 14.37 -11.23 4.94
N PRO A 33 15.50 -11.64 5.56
CA PRO A 33 16.11 -10.86 6.64
C PRO A 33 16.49 -9.43 6.21
N ASP A 34 17.07 -9.27 5.04
CA ASP A 34 17.47 -7.96 4.51
C ASP A 34 16.26 -7.10 4.19
N LEU A 35 15.19 -7.70 3.67
CA LEU A 35 13.92 -7.02 3.42
C LEU A 35 13.30 -6.48 4.72
N ILE A 36 13.28 -7.28 5.78
CA ILE A 36 12.79 -6.87 7.10
C ILE A 36 13.64 -5.75 7.68
N ASN A 37 14.97 -5.86 7.62
CA ASN A 37 15.89 -4.84 8.11
C ASN A 37 15.71 -3.51 7.36
N SER A 38 15.59 -3.56 6.05
CA SER A 38 15.36 -2.36 5.21
C SER A 38 14.02 -1.70 5.55
N PHE A 39 12.95 -2.49 5.65
CA PHE A 39 11.61 -1.98 5.92
C PHE A 39 11.46 -1.36 7.32
N THR A 40 12.25 -1.82 8.29
CA THR A 40 12.25 -1.33 9.67
C THR A 40 13.37 -0.33 9.97
N SER A 41 14.14 0.09 8.97
CA SER A 41 15.34 0.94 9.16
C SER A 41 15.02 2.38 9.57
N GLY A 42 13.82 2.85 9.34
CA GLY A 42 13.39 4.20 9.67
C GLY A 42 11.88 4.40 9.55
N PRO A 43 11.40 5.62 9.80
CA PRO A 43 10.00 5.97 9.61
C PRO A 43 9.58 5.82 8.14
N ILE A 44 8.34 5.40 7.93
CA ILE A 44 7.68 5.35 6.63
C ILE A 44 6.42 6.20 6.64
N LEU A 45 6.02 6.68 5.47
CA LEU A 45 4.72 7.28 5.23
C LEU A 45 3.78 6.20 4.68
N GLY A 46 2.83 5.74 5.52
CA GLY A 46 1.74 4.87 5.09
C GLY A 46 0.56 5.70 4.58
N MET A 47 -0.05 5.26 3.49
CA MET A 47 -1.23 5.89 2.91
C MET A 47 -2.24 4.84 2.46
N VAL A 48 -3.51 5.16 2.58
CA VAL A 48 -4.60 4.38 1.99
C VAL A 48 -5.33 5.25 0.97
N TRP A 49 -5.46 4.73 -0.22
CA TRP A 49 -6.09 5.40 -1.34
C TRP A 49 -7.34 4.65 -1.80
N GLU A 50 -8.34 5.40 -2.20
CA GLU A 50 -9.60 4.89 -2.73
C GLU A 50 -9.84 5.45 -4.13
N ALA A 51 -10.07 4.55 -5.08
CA ALA A 51 -10.52 4.87 -6.45
C ALA A 51 -10.94 3.56 -7.14
N GLU A 52 -11.60 3.69 -8.26
CA GLU A 52 -11.81 2.55 -9.15
C GLU A 52 -10.46 2.05 -9.69
N ASN A 53 -10.20 0.73 -9.58
CA ASN A 53 -8.95 0.09 -9.98
C ASN A 53 -7.69 0.72 -9.36
N VAL A 54 -7.80 1.23 -8.13
CA VAL A 54 -6.74 2.00 -7.46
C VAL A 54 -5.41 1.24 -7.37
N VAL A 55 -5.43 -0.07 -7.13
CA VAL A 55 -4.20 -0.87 -7.03
C VAL A 55 -3.44 -0.86 -8.36
N ALA A 56 -4.12 -1.13 -9.46
CA ALA A 56 -3.50 -1.09 -10.80
C ALA A 56 -2.96 0.31 -11.13
N LYS A 57 -3.75 1.35 -10.92
CA LYS A 57 -3.34 2.74 -11.13
C LYS A 57 -2.14 3.13 -10.27
N ALA A 58 -2.12 2.72 -9.01
CA ALA A 58 -0.98 2.98 -8.12
C ALA A 58 0.27 2.25 -8.60
N ARG A 59 0.17 0.99 -9.01
CA ARG A 59 1.31 0.23 -9.53
C ARG A 59 1.86 0.83 -10.83
N ASP A 60 1.01 1.30 -11.72
CA ASP A 60 1.44 2.03 -12.93
C ASP A 60 2.21 3.31 -12.57
N ALA A 61 1.71 4.09 -11.61
CA ALA A 61 2.38 5.30 -11.14
C ALA A 61 3.71 5.01 -10.42
N MET A 62 3.80 3.90 -9.68
CA MET A 62 5.04 3.47 -9.01
C MET A 62 6.10 2.99 -9.99
N GLY A 63 5.72 2.25 -11.02
CA GLY A 63 6.62 1.66 -11.99
C GLY A 63 7.16 0.28 -11.59
N ALA A 64 7.98 -0.30 -12.46
CA ALA A 64 8.61 -1.61 -12.26
C ALA A 64 9.37 -1.69 -10.94
N THR A 65 9.41 -2.88 -10.35
CA THR A 65 10.09 -3.13 -9.05
C THR A 65 11.58 -2.73 -9.09
N ASN A 66 12.25 -3.01 -10.21
CA ASN A 66 13.59 -2.52 -10.45
C ASN A 66 13.53 -1.11 -11.06
N PRO A 67 14.04 -0.07 -10.37
CA PRO A 67 14.05 1.31 -10.88
C PRO A 67 14.75 1.50 -12.22
N GLU A 68 15.75 0.68 -12.52
CA GLU A 68 16.46 0.74 -13.80
C GLU A 68 15.56 0.38 -14.99
N GLN A 69 14.60 -0.51 -14.76
CA GLN A 69 13.63 -0.99 -15.77
C GLN A 69 12.32 -0.19 -15.77
N ALA A 70 12.17 0.73 -14.83
CA ALA A 70 10.96 1.52 -14.71
C ALA A 70 10.93 2.66 -15.74
N ALA A 71 9.73 3.01 -16.21
CA ALA A 71 9.53 4.11 -17.14
C ALA A 71 9.86 5.46 -16.49
N ASP A 72 10.37 6.40 -17.25
CA ASP A 72 10.90 7.69 -16.78
C ASP A 72 9.92 8.55 -15.99
N THR A 73 8.63 8.36 -16.23
CA THR A 73 7.55 9.09 -15.55
C THR A 73 7.20 8.54 -14.16
N THR A 74 7.71 7.36 -13.81
CA THR A 74 7.32 6.65 -12.59
C THR A 74 8.09 7.08 -11.35
N ILE A 75 7.50 6.84 -10.18
CA ILE A 75 8.10 7.18 -8.88
C ILE A 75 9.42 6.43 -8.68
N ARG A 76 9.44 5.13 -8.96
CA ARG A 76 10.64 4.31 -8.77
C ARG A 76 11.79 4.73 -9.67
N LYS A 77 11.49 5.12 -10.91
CA LYS A 77 12.52 5.65 -11.81
C LYS A 77 13.15 6.94 -11.31
N LYS A 78 12.34 7.82 -10.74
CA LYS A 78 12.79 9.13 -10.27
C LYS A 78 13.50 9.09 -8.91
N PHE A 79 13.09 8.21 -8.01
CA PHE A 79 13.50 8.23 -6.61
C PHE A 79 14.14 6.94 -6.10
N GLY A 80 13.95 5.82 -6.80
CA GLY A 80 14.56 4.55 -6.46
C GLY A 80 16.03 4.51 -6.89
N LYS A 81 16.87 3.81 -6.13
CA LYS A 81 18.29 3.64 -6.43
C LYS A 81 18.57 2.29 -7.10
N HIS A 82 18.02 1.24 -6.54
CA HIS A 82 18.14 -0.13 -7.04
C HIS A 82 16.97 -0.98 -6.51
N ILE A 83 16.87 -2.24 -6.92
CA ILE A 83 15.74 -3.10 -6.60
C ILE A 83 15.49 -3.28 -5.08
N GLY A 84 16.53 -3.21 -4.27
CA GLY A 84 16.44 -3.29 -2.80
C GLY A 84 16.19 -1.95 -2.10
N ASP A 85 16.27 -0.84 -2.85
CA ASP A 85 15.98 0.54 -2.38
C ASP A 85 15.18 1.27 -3.47
N ASN A 86 13.94 0.82 -3.68
CA ASN A 86 13.10 1.27 -4.78
C ASN A 86 12.05 2.33 -4.40
N ALA A 87 12.25 3.02 -3.29
CA ALA A 87 11.53 4.21 -2.82
C ALA A 87 10.12 3.97 -2.30
N ILE A 88 9.34 3.08 -2.88
CA ILE A 88 7.91 2.93 -2.57
C ILE A 88 7.47 1.47 -2.67
N HIS A 89 6.60 1.06 -1.74
CA HIS A 89 5.82 -0.17 -1.82
C HIS A 89 4.36 0.16 -2.14
N GLY A 90 3.68 -0.75 -2.80
CA GLY A 90 2.24 -0.73 -2.98
C GLY A 90 1.70 -2.14 -3.07
N SER A 91 0.48 -2.33 -2.60
CA SER A 91 -0.21 -3.62 -2.67
C SER A 91 -0.21 -4.16 -4.10
N ASP A 92 -0.12 -5.47 -4.25
CA ASP A 92 -0.26 -6.13 -5.54
C ASP A 92 -1.72 -6.33 -5.94
N THR A 93 -1.94 -6.83 -7.15
CA THR A 93 -3.27 -7.04 -7.73
C THR A 93 -3.93 -8.35 -7.32
N GLU A 94 -3.27 -9.16 -6.49
CA GLU A 94 -3.84 -10.41 -5.99
C GLU A 94 -5.09 -10.13 -5.13
N PRO A 95 -6.16 -10.90 -5.31
CA PRO A 95 -7.37 -10.71 -4.53
C PRO A 95 -7.10 -10.77 -3.01
N GLY A 96 -7.55 -9.75 -2.29
CA GLY A 96 -7.37 -9.66 -0.84
C GLY A 96 -6.04 -9.08 -0.37
N SER A 97 -5.07 -8.84 -1.24
CA SER A 97 -3.77 -8.26 -0.86
C SER A 97 -3.92 -6.86 -0.26
N ALA A 98 -4.55 -5.94 -0.96
CA ALA A 98 -4.72 -4.58 -0.47
C ALA A 98 -5.53 -4.49 0.85
N PRO A 99 -6.70 -5.14 1.00
CA PRO A 99 -7.41 -5.16 2.28
C PRO A 99 -6.58 -5.75 3.44
N ARG A 100 -5.81 -6.80 3.17
CA ARG A 100 -4.93 -7.42 4.17
C ARG A 100 -3.85 -6.45 4.64
N GLU A 101 -3.16 -5.79 3.71
CA GLU A 101 -2.10 -4.83 4.03
C GLU A 101 -2.67 -3.60 4.76
N VAL A 102 -3.83 -3.11 4.35
CA VAL A 102 -4.53 -2.04 5.07
C VAL A 102 -4.82 -2.44 6.52
N ALA A 103 -5.31 -3.64 6.76
CA ALA A 103 -5.58 -4.13 8.12
C ALA A 103 -4.30 -4.23 8.99
N ILE A 104 -3.17 -4.60 8.39
CA ILE A 104 -1.87 -4.67 9.07
C ILE A 104 -1.35 -3.28 9.45
N HIS A 105 -1.38 -2.34 8.50
CA HIS A 105 -0.77 -1.02 8.68
C HIS A 105 -1.69 0.00 9.35
N PHE A 106 -3.00 -0.16 9.20
CA PHE A 106 -4.03 0.74 9.74
C PHE A 106 -5.09 -0.03 10.55
N PRO A 107 -4.70 -0.77 11.59
CA PRO A 107 -5.65 -1.56 12.39
C PRO A 107 -6.68 -0.69 13.13
N GLU A 108 -6.35 0.58 13.37
CA GLU A 108 -7.22 1.56 14.00
C GLU A 108 -8.28 2.14 13.05
N ALA A 109 -8.10 2.00 11.74
CA ALA A 109 -9.00 2.57 10.75
C ALA A 109 -10.20 1.65 10.48
N LYS A 110 -11.37 2.26 10.33
CA LYS A 110 -12.59 1.57 9.93
C LYS A 110 -12.86 1.88 8.47
N PHE A 111 -12.64 0.88 7.60
CA PHE A 111 -12.94 0.99 6.18
C PHE A 111 -14.22 0.26 5.84
N VAL A 112 -15.06 0.89 5.04
CA VAL A 112 -16.26 0.26 4.48
C VAL A 112 -15.92 -0.34 3.13
N THR A 113 -16.08 -1.66 3.00
CA THR A 113 -15.96 -2.32 1.71
C THR A 113 -17.24 -2.10 0.91
N ILE A 114 -17.13 -1.37 -0.18
CA ILE A 114 -18.26 -1.12 -1.08
C ILE A 114 -18.37 -2.30 -2.05
N VAL A 115 -19.36 -3.16 -1.84
CA VAL A 115 -19.54 -4.38 -2.64
C VAL A 115 -20.45 -4.17 -3.85
N ASN A 116 -21.22 -3.07 -3.90
CA ASN A 116 -22.10 -2.75 -5.03
C ASN A 116 -22.22 -1.25 -5.22
N PRO A 117 -21.74 -0.73 -6.39
CA PRO A 117 -21.42 0.69 -6.52
C PRO A 117 -22.61 1.66 -6.61
N ALA A 118 -23.78 1.23 -7.07
CA ALA A 118 -24.75 2.22 -7.55
C ALA A 118 -25.70 2.78 -6.49
N SER A 119 -26.16 2.01 -5.51
CA SER A 119 -27.18 2.47 -4.55
C SER A 119 -26.75 2.39 -3.08
N LYS A 120 -25.90 1.47 -2.74
CA LYS A 120 -25.44 1.25 -1.36
C LYS A 120 -24.18 2.02 -0.97
N ALA A 121 -23.43 2.48 -1.96
CA ALA A 121 -22.19 3.25 -1.74
C ALA A 121 -22.47 4.57 -1.00
N LYS A 122 -23.54 5.25 -1.37
CA LYS A 122 -23.91 6.52 -0.75
C LYS A 122 -24.36 6.36 0.70
N GLU A 123 -25.14 5.32 0.98
CA GLU A 123 -25.59 4.96 2.32
C GLU A 123 -24.44 4.53 3.23
N LEU A 124 -23.53 3.73 2.72
CA LEU A 124 -22.36 3.23 3.46
C LEU A 124 -21.34 4.34 3.74
N ILE A 125 -21.14 5.26 2.80
CA ILE A 125 -20.29 6.44 3.00
C ILE A 125 -20.86 7.37 4.05
N GLU A 126 -22.16 7.62 4.06
CA GLU A 126 -22.81 8.45 5.07
C GLU A 126 -22.81 7.76 6.45
N ALA A 127 -23.03 6.45 6.52
CA ALA A 127 -22.92 5.68 7.75
C ALA A 127 -21.49 5.68 8.33
N ALA A 128 -20.46 5.57 7.47
CA ALA A 128 -19.06 5.67 7.88
C ALA A 128 -18.69 7.05 8.40
N LYS A 129 -19.19 8.13 7.79
CA LYS A 129 -19.03 9.50 8.29
C LYS A 129 -19.68 9.73 9.65
N ALA A 130 -20.79 9.06 9.93
CA ALA A 130 -21.51 9.18 11.20
C ALA A 130 -20.83 8.38 12.35
N THR A 131 -19.86 7.52 12.06
CA THR A 131 -19.21 6.62 13.03
C THR A 131 -17.81 7.09 13.46
N VAL A 132 -17.33 8.15 12.87
CA VAL A 132 -16.01 8.77 13.18
C VAL A 132 -16.06 9.66 14.42
#